data_6873f91965983ad24572dbcbf3d30f9c
#
_entry.id   6873f91965983ad24572dbcbf3d30f9c
#
_cell.length_a   1.000
_cell.length_b   1.000
_cell.length_c   1.000
_cell.angle_alpha   90.00
_cell.angle_beta   90.00
_cell.angle_gamma   90.00
#
_symmetry.space_group_name_H-M   'P 1'
#
loop_
_entity.id
_entity.type
_entity.pdbx_description
1 polymer ?
#
loop_
_entity_poly.entity_id
_entity_poly.type
_entity_poly.pdbx_seq_one_letter_code
_entity_poly.pdbx_strand_id
1 'polypeptide(L)'
;MRELREIFPITSEYTFLNCAAVSPLALPVKEAIEKCIRDQCERGTWAYIEEWHECEARVREKLARLVGGSAEEIALLGNTSDGLATVASGLKWSEGDSVVICNLEFPANVYPWLNLQDRCGVRVQIVRARDGRVLADDMFAAADESTRVIAVSYVQWTTGLRMDLESIGRFCKERG
;
A
#
# COMPACT_ATOMS: atom_id res chain seq x y z
N MET A 1 -1.02 18.12 21.67
CA MET A 1 -1.24 16.68 22.01
C MET A 1 -2.60 16.39 22.67
N ARG A 2 -3.14 17.25 23.55
CA ARG A 2 -4.51 17.08 24.09
C ARG A 2 -5.58 17.07 22.99
N GLU A 3 -5.56 18.03 22.08
CA GLU A 3 -6.52 18.14 20.98
C GLU A 3 -6.56 16.89 20.08
N LEU A 4 -5.40 16.25 19.79
CA LEU A 4 -5.37 15.01 19.01
C LEU A 4 -6.02 13.82 19.74
N ARG A 5 -5.92 13.76 21.07
CA ARG A 5 -6.57 12.70 21.85
C ARG A 5 -8.09 12.84 21.86
N GLU A 6 -8.59 14.07 21.84
CA GLU A 6 -10.04 14.35 21.86
C GLU A 6 -10.74 13.87 20.59
N ILE A 7 -10.04 13.90 19.44
CA ILE A 7 -10.60 13.42 18.17
C ILE A 7 -10.54 11.90 18.00
N PHE A 8 -9.82 11.17 18.90
CA PHE A 8 -9.76 9.71 18.91
C PHE A 8 -10.32 9.15 20.22
N PRO A 9 -11.65 8.88 20.34
CA PRO A 9 -12.30 8.45 21.60
C PRO A 9 -11.67 7.23 22.27
N ILE A 10 -11.11 6.31 21.48
CA ILE A 10 -10.43 5.11 22.01
C ILE A 10 -9.29 5.45 22.98
N THR A 11 -8.68 6.60 22.84
CA THR A 11 -7.56 7.04 23.69
C THR A 11 -7.96 7.43 25.11
N SER A 12 -9.28 7.53 25.41
CA SER A 12 -9.79 7.73 26.75
C SER A 12 -9.64 6.50 27.63
N GLU A 13 -9.70 5.29 27.04
CA GLU A 13 -9.66 4.01 27.72
C GLU A 13 -8.40 3.21 27.48
N TYR A 14 -7.80 3.36 26.29
CA TYR A 14 -6.67 2.55 25.84
C TYR A 14 -5.47 3.36 25.40
N THR A 15 -4.27 2.83 25.65
CA THR A 15 -3.06 3.19 24.91
C THR A 15 -3.02 2.38 23.63
N PHE A 16 -3.61 2.90 22.55
CA PHE A 16 -3.75 2.17 21.29
C PHE A 16 -2.50 2.34 20.43
N LEU A 17 -1.79 1.25 20.15
CA LEU A 17 -0.53 1.22 19.39
C LEU A 17 -0.61 0.42 18.08
N ASN A 18 -1.70 -0.35 17.87
CA ASN A 18 -1.83 -1.22 16.70
C ASN A 18 -2.55 -0.53 15.52
N CYS A 19 -2.04 0.63 15.10
CA CYS A 19 -2.60 1.36 13.95
C CYS A 19 -2.35 0.67 12.60
N ALA A 20 -1.41 -0.29 12.54
CA ALA A 20 -1.13 -1.05 11.32
C ALA A 20 -2.21 -2.09 10.98
N ALA A 21 -3.03 -2.50 11.95
CA ALA A 21 -4.15 -3.40 11.71
C ALA A 21 -5.41 -2.60 11.30
N VAL A 22 -6.36 -2.43 12.22
CA VAL A 22 -7.56 -1.59 12.01
C VAL A 22 -7.39 -0.32 12.83
N SER A 23 -7.01 0.77 12.16
CA SER A 23 -6.81 2.06 12.82
C SER A 23 -8.14 2.64 13.30
N PRO A 24 -8.20 3.24 14.50
CA PRO A 24 -9.38 3.96 14.94
C PRO A 24 -9.71 5.12 14.01
N LEU A 25 -10.99 5.36 13.77
CA LEU A 25 -11.42 6.54 13.04
C LEU A 25 -11.40 7.78 13.94
N ALA A 26 -10.88 8.87 13.41
CA ALA A 26 -11.01 10.18 14.04
C ALA A 26 -12.46 10.68 13.93
N LEU A 27 -12.96 11.43 14.92
CA LEU A 27 -14.32 11.98 14.91
C LEU A 27 -14.64 12.77 13.63
N PRO A 28 -13.76 13.66 13.10
CA PRO A 28 -14.05 14.35 11.84
C PRO A 28 -14.21 13.41 10.64
N VAL A 29 -13.51 12.26 10.63
CA VAL A 29 -13.67 11.24 9.58
C VAL A 29 -15.03 10.55 9.71
N LYS A 30 -15.42 10.18 10.94
CA LYS A 30 -16.76 9.63 11.21
C LYS A 30 -17.86 10.58 10.70
N GLU A 31 -17.80 11.85 11.06
CA GLU A 31 -18.76 12.86 10.64
C GLU A 31 -18.85 13.03 9.12
N ALA A 32 -17.70 12.99 8.43
CA ALA A 32 -17.65 13.05 6.98
C ALA A 32 -18.31 11.82 6.32
N ILE A 33 -18.10 10.62 6.89
CA ILE A 33 -18.74 9.38 6.42
C ILE A 33 -20.25 9.46 6.62
N GLU A 34 -20.71 9.90 7.79
CA GLU A 34 -22.13 10.06 8.09
C GLU A 34 -22.82 11.10 7.17
N LYS A 35 -22.11 12.21 6.86
CA LYS A 35 -22.58 13.18 5.86
C LYS A 35 -22.71 12.53 4.49
N CYS A 36 -21.70 11.79 4.04
CA CYS A 36 -21.72 11.12 2.74
C CYS A 36 -22.91 10.15 2.63
N ILE A 37 -23.19 9.38 3.67
CA ILE A 37 -24.34 8.46 3.70
C ILE A 37 -25.66 9.23 3.62
N ARG A 38 -25.82 10.31 4.38
CA ARG A 38 -27.02 11.16 4.31
C ARG A 38 -27.20 11.75 2.91
N ASP A 39 -26.14 12.34 2.34
CA ASP A 39 -26.18 12.93 1.00
C ASP A 39 -26.59 11.89 -0.05
N GLN A 40 -26.09 10.65 0.07
CA GLN A 40 -26.52 9.56 -0.82
C GLN A 40 -27.99 9.24 -0.72
N CYS A 41 -28.55 9.21 0.52
CA CYS A 41 -29.95 8.93 0.74
C CYS A 41 -30.88 10.06 0.25
N GLU A 42 -30.47 11.31 0.48
CA GLU A 42 -31.33 12.48 0.24
C GLU A 42 -31.18 13.04 -1.16
N ARG A 43 -30.01 12.96 -1.76
CA ARG A 43 -29.64 13.63 -3.02
C ARG A 43 -29.20 12.67 -4.13
N GLY A 44 -28.80 11.43 -3.77
CA GLY A 44 -28.35 10.43 -4.74
C GLY A 44 -27.23 10.94 -5.66
N THR A 45 -27.44 10.81 -6.98
CA THR A 45 -26.48 11.25 -8.02
C THR A 45 -26.10 12.74 -7.92
N TRP A 46 -26.97 13.59 -7.44
CA TRP A 46 -26.70 15.04 -7.34
C TRP A 46 -25.60 15.34 -6.33
N ALA A 47 -25.48 14.56 -5.24
CA ALA A 47 -24.37 14.71 -4.29
C ALA A 47 -23.01 14.46 -4.95
N TYR A 48 -22.92 13.47 -5.86
CA TYR A 48 -21.71 13.20 -6.62
C TYR A 48 -21.36 14.35 -7.58
N ILE A 49 -22.34 14.82 -8.36
CA ILE A 49 -22.13 15.86 -9.36
C ILE A 49 -21.69 17.18 -8.72
N GLU A 50 -22.30 17.54 -7.60
CA GLU A 50 -22.08 18.85 -6.97
C GLU A 50 -20.88 18.90 -6.04
N GLU A 51 -20.53 17.79 -5.35
CA GLU A 51 -19.52 17.82 -4.27
C GLU A 51 -18.45 16.73 -4.34
N TRP A 52 -18.82 15.48 -4.61
CA TRP A 52 -17.91 14.36 -4.39
C TRP A 52 -16.80 14.27 -5.42
N HIS A 53 -17.10 14.57 -6.65
CA HIS A 53 -16.12 14.60 -7.72
C HIS A 53 -14.99 15.62 -7.45
N GLU A 54 -15.32 16.81 -6.91
CA GLU A 54 -14.30 17.77 -6.48
C GLU A 54 -13.55 17.29 -5.22
N CYS A 55 -14.24 16.58 -4.32
CA CYS A 55 -13.62 15.97 -3.15
C CYS A 55 -12.56 14.94 -3.55
N GLU A 56 -12.87 14.11 -4.54
CA GLU A 56 -11.91 13.13 -5.09
C GLU A 56 -10.65 13.81 -5.65
N ALA A 57 -10.79 14.86 -6.42
CA ALA A 57 -9.66 15.62 -6.95
C ALA A 57 -8.77 16.17 -5.81
N ARG A 58 -9.37 16.78 -4.80
CA ARG A 58 -8.65 17.31 -3.62
C ARG A 58 -7.94 16.20 -2.83
N VAL A 59 -8.53 15.00 -2.74
CA VAL A 59 -7.90 13.84 -2.07
C VAL A 59 -6.66 13.41 -2.83
N ARG A 60 -6.72 13.28 -4.16
CA ARG A 60 -5.56 12.95 -5.00
C ARG A 60 -4.43 13.96 -4.84
N GLU A 61 -4.73 15.26 -4.86
CA GLU A 61 -3.73 16.31 -4.63
C GLU A 61 -3.06 16.23 -3.25
N LYS A 62 -3.85 15.95 -2.19
CA LYS A 62 -3.30 15.80 -0.82
C LYS A 62 -2.43 14.56 -0.70
N LEU A 63 -2.84 13.43 -1.28
CA LEU A 63 -2.06 12.20 -1.29
C LEU A 63 -0.78 12.36 -2.12
N ALA A 64 -0.86 12.99 -3.29
CA ALA A 64 0.31 13.30 -4.11
C ALA A 64 1.37 14.08 -3.32
N ARG A 65 0.96 15.13 -2.60
CA ARG A 65 1.88 15.89 -1.73
C ARG A 65 2.48 15.05 -0.61
N LEU A 66 1.71 14.10 -0.05
CA LEU A 66 2.18 13.23 1.03
C LEU A 66 3.27 12.27 0.56
N VAL A 67 3.15 11.76 -0.67
CA VAL A 67 4.10 10.77 -1.24
C VAL A 67 5.15 11.39 -2.14
N GLY A 68 5.10 12.71 -2.37
CA GLY A 68 6.07 13.42 -3.22
C GLY A 68 5.86 13.20 -4.73
N GLY A 69 4.62 12.95 -5.15
CA GLY A 69 4.21 12.74 -6.54
C GLY A 69 3.24 13.82 -7.05
N SER A 70 2.59 13.55 -8.18
CA SER A 70 1.55 14.36 -8.81
C SER A 70 0.17 13.69 -8.67
N ALA A 71 -0.92 14.46 -8.83
CA ALA A 71 -2.29 13.95 -8.67
C ALA A 71 -2.65 12.89 -9.71
N GLU A 72 -2.04 12.95 -10.89
CA GLU A 72 -2.21 11.99 -11.99
C GLU A 72 -1.60 10.61 -11.67
N GLU A 73 -0.63 10.56 -10.75
CA GLU A 73 0.01 9.33 -10.29
C GLU A 73 -0.75 8.65 -9.13
N ILE A 74 -1.85 9.25 -8.66
CA ILE A 74 -2.65 8.72 -7.56
C ILE A 74 -3.90 8.02 -8.10
N ALA A 75 -4.01 6.73 -7.84
CA ALA A 75 -5.23 5.95 -8.03
C ALA A 75 -5.86 5.62 -6.67
N LEU A 76 -7.17 5.80 -6.54
CA LEU A 76 -7.93 5.42 -5.35
C LEU A 76 -8.52 4.02 -5.57
N LEU A 77 -8.21 3.10 -4.68
CA LEU A 77 -8.58 1.68 -4.79
C LEU A 77 -9.27 1.22 -3.50
N GLY A 78 -9.98 0.09 -3.57
CA GLY A 78 -10.73 -0.44 -2.44
C GLY A 78 -9.84 -0.95 -1.30
N ASN A 79 -8.69 -1.52 -1.64
CA ASN A 79 -7.74 -2.08 -0.67
C ASN A 79 -6.35 -2.32 -1.30
N THR A 80 -5.37 -2.65 -0.47
CA THR A 80 -3.99 -2.91 -0.90
C THR A 80 -3.88 -4.12 -1.84
N SER A 81 -4.66 -5.18 -1.62
CA SER A 81 -4.63 -6.37 -2.47
C SER A 81 -5.06 -6.05 -3.89
N ASP A 82 -6.10 -5.24 -4.07
CA ASP A 82 -6.57 -4.80 -5.39
C ASP A 82 -5.50 -3.96 -6.10
N GLY A 83 -4.82 -3.09 -5.35
CA GLY A 83 -3.73 -2.29 -5.89
C GLY A 83 -2.58 -3.14 -6.41
N LEU A 84 -2.10 -4.06 -5.60
CA LEU A 84 -1.00 -4.95 -5.98
C LEU A 84 -1.41 -5.93 -7.08
N ALA A 85 -2.64 -6.46 -7.05
CA ALA A 85 -3.16 -7.31 -8.11
C ALA A 85 -3.31 -6.56 -9.44
N THR A 86 -3.68 -5.28 -9.40
CA THR A 86 -3.73 -4.41 -10.58
C THR A 86 -2.34 -4.26 -11.22
N VAL A 87 -1.32 -3.97 -10.41
CA VAL A 87 0.07 -3.88 -10.89
C VAL A 87 0.52 -5.23 -11.43
N ALA A 88 0.34 -6.32 -10.68
CA ALA A 88 0.74 -7.66 -11.07
C ALA A 88 0.09 -8.10 -12.40
N SER A 89 -1.18 -7.79 -12.61
CA SER A 89 -1.91 -8.13 -13.84
C SER A 89 -1.64 -7.16 -15.00
N GLY A 90 -1.26 -5.93 -14.71
CA GLY A 90 -1.00 -4.89 -15.72
C GLY A 90 0.38 -5.00 -16.38
N LEU A 91 1.33 -5.64 -15.74
CA LEU A 91 2.65 -5.88 -16.30
C LEU A 91 2.61 -7.02 -17.34
N LYS A 92 3.43 -6.89 -18.37
CA LYS A 92 3.65 -7.96 -19.35
C LYS A 92 4.69 -8.94 -18.81
N TRP A 93 4.29 -10.17 -18.63
CA TRP A 93 5.12 -11.25 -18.11
C TRP A 93 5.53 -12.21 -19.21
N SER A 94 6.76 -12.72 -19.13
CA SER A 94 7.28 -13.85 -19.90
C SER A 94 7.53 -15.02 -18.95
N GLU A 95 7.45 -16.25 -19.49
CA GLU A 95 7.82 -17.44 -18.72
C GLU A 95 9.28 -17.33 -18.25
N GLY A 96 9.51 -17.57 -16.96
CA GLY A 96 10.81 -17.44 -16.32
C GLY A 96 11.14 -16.06 -15.74
N ASP A 97 10.36 -15.02 -16.03
CA ASP A 97 10.46 -13.76 -15.30
C ASP A 97 10.34 -13.99 -13.80
N SER A 98 10.90 -13.10 -12.99
CA SER A 98 10.86 -13.27 -11.53
C SER A 98 10.43 -12.02 -10.76
N VAL A 99 9.86 -12.30 -9.58
CA VAL A 99 9.53 -11.29 -8.56
C VAL A 99 10.26 -11.64 -7.28
N VAL A 100 10.93 -10.67 -6.68
CA VAL A 100 11.58 -10.82 -5.37
C VAL A 100 10.69 -10.21 -4.29
N ILE A 101 10.37 -11.01 -3.28
CA ILE A 101 9.66 -10.60 -2.06
C ILE A 101 10.41 -11.09 -0.84
N CYS A 102 10.00 -10.68 0.37
CA CYS A 102 10.53 -11.30 1.59
C CYS A 102 9.45 -12.06 2.37
N ASN A 103 9.88 -12.96 3.25
CA ASN A 103 8.95 -13.75 4.07
C ASN A 103 8.34 -12.98 5.25
N LEU A 104 8.63 -11.69 5.39
CA LEU A 104 8.01 -10.79 6.37
C LEU A 104 6.82 -10.03 5.79
N GLU A 105 6.57 -10.15 4.48
CA GLU A 105 5.51 -9.41 3.83
C GLU A 105 4.12 -9.78 4.35
N PHE A 106 3.23 -8.77 4.37
CA PHE A 106 1.81 -9.02 4.62
C PHE A 106 1.20 -9.77 3.43
N PRO A 107 0.23 -10.68 3.65
CA PRO A 107 -0.38 -11.48 2.59
C PRO A 107 -0.84 -10.71 1.35
N ALA A 108 -1.30 -9.46 1.51
CA ALA A 108 -1.66 -8.61 0.38
C ALA A 108 -0.51 -8.40 -0.63
N ASN A 109 0.75 -8.38 -0.13
CA ASN A 109 1.96 -8.24 -0.97
C ASN A 109 2.64 -9.60 -1.25
N VAL A 110 1.94 -10.70 -1.11
CA VAL A 110 2.43 -12.05 -1.41
C VAL A 110 1.56 -12.72 -2.47
N TYR A 111 0.26 -12.83 -2.22
CA TYR A 111 -0.65 -13.60 -3.07
C TYR A 111 -0.78 -13.12 -4.51
N PRO A 112 -0.78 -11.81 -4.82
CA PRO A 112 -0.80 -11.36 -6.21
C PRO A 112 0.37 -11.90 -7.05
N TRP A 113 1.55 -11.97 -6.43
CA TRP A 113 2.77 -12.47 -7.07
C TRP A 113 2.77 -13.99 -7.20
N LEU A 114 2.35 -14.72 -6.15
CA LEU A 114 2.22 -16.19 -6.21
C LEU A 114 1.23 -16.63 -7.29
N ASN A 115 0.15 -15.88 -7.48
CA ASN A 115 -0.83 -16.18 -8.55
C ASN A 115 -0.21 -16.12 -9.97
N LEU A 116 0.86 -15.34 -10.16
CA LEU A 116 1.56 -15.28 -11.45
C LEU A 116 2.36 -16.56 -11.74
N GLN A 117 2.75 -17.33 -10.73
CA GLN A 117 3.44 -18.61 -10.95
C GLN A 117 2.56 -19.55 -11.77
N ASP A 118 1.30 -19.72 -11.36
CA ASP A 118 0.37 -20.63 -12.00
C ASP A 118 -0.13 -20.10 -13.36
N ARG A 119 -0.26 -18.78 -13.49
CA ARG A 119 -0.86 -18.17 -14.68
C ARG A 119 0.14 -17.85 -15.79
N CYS A 120 1.35 -17.49 -15.42
CA CYS A 120 2.33 -16.91 -16.35
C CYS A 120 3.72 -17.57 -16.29
N GLY A 121 3.91 -18.59 -15.43
CA GLY A 121 5.22 -19.21 -15.24
C GLY A 121 6.26 -18.29 -14.60
N VAL A 122 5.83 -17.26 -13.88
CA VAL A 122 6.69 -16.32 -13.13
C VAL A 122 7.27 -17.01 -11.91
N ARG A 123 8.56 -16.79 -11.63
CA ARG A 123 9.21 -17.32 -10.42
C ARG A 123 9.09 -16.30 -9.29
N VAL A 124 8.62 -16.71 -8.11
CA VAL A 124 8.62 -15.86 -6.92
C VAL A 124 9.76 -16.26 -6.01
N GLN A 125 10.74 -15.37 -5.86
CA GLN A 125 11.92 -15.55 -5.02
C GLN A 125 11.65 -14.95 -3.64
N ILE A 126 11.62 -15.80 -2.61
CA ILE A 126 11.29 -15.38 -1.26
C ILE A 126 12.56 -15.28 -0.42
N VAL A 127 13.00 -14.06 -0.15
CA VAL A 127 14.12 -13.77 0.74
C VAL A 127 13.72 -14.07 2.18
N ARG A 128 14.50 -14.90 2.86
CA ARG A 128 14.23 -15.29 4.25
C ARG A 128 14.88 -14.31 5.21
N ALA A 129 14.08 -13.82 6.15
CA ALA A 129 14.57 -13.01 7.25
C ALA A 129 15.58 -13.78 8.13
N ARG A 130 16.61 -13.07 8.59
CA ARG A 130 17.57 -13.52 9.59
C ARG A 130 17.34 -12.68 10.85
N ASP A 131 17.09 -13.31 11.97
CA ASP A 131 16.79 -12.63 13.25
C ASP A 131 15.69 -11.55 13.11
N GLY A 132 14.64 -11.86 12.33
CA GLY A 132 13.50 -10.96 12.10
C GLY A 132 13.81 -9.76 11.18
N ARG A 133 14.94 -9.79 10.46
CA ARG A 133 15.37 -8.72 9.55
C ARG A 133 15.61 -9.23 8.14
N VAL A 134 15.29 -8.38 7.17
CA VAL A 134 15.70 -8.48 5.77
C VAL A 134 16.32 -7.14 5.39
N LEU A 135 17.53 -7.16 4.89
CA LEU A 135 18.23 -5.96 4.43
C LEU A 135 18.03 -5.77 2.91
N ALA A 136 18.26 -4.56 2.41
CA ALA A 136 18.21 -4.29 0.98
C ALA A 136 19.18 -5.19 0.20
N ASP A 137 20.39 -5.43 0.75
CA ASP A 137 21.40 -6.30 0.13
C ASP A 137 20.92 -7.76 -0.01
N ASP A 138 20.11 -8.26 0.95
CA ASP A 138 19.52 -9.60 0.83
C ASP A 138 18.54 -9.69 -0.34
N MET A 139 17.78 -8.60 -0.61
CA MET A 139 16.87 -8.49 -1.75
C MET A 139 17.68 -8.40 -3.06
N PHE A 140 18.80 -7.65 -3.07
CA PHE A 140 19.68 -7.52 -4.25
C PHE A 140 20.34 -8.85 -4.59
N ALA A 141 20.80 -9.60 -3.60
CA ALA A 141 21.40 -10.91 -3.79
C ALA A 141 20.42 -11.95 -4.35
N ALA A 142 19.13 -11.78 -4.13
CA ALA A 142 18.08 -12.63 -4.68
C ALA A 142 17.65 -12.23 -6.10
N ALA A 143 17.94 -10.99 -6.52
CA ALA A 143 17.57 -10.49 -7.84
C ALA A 143 18.58 -10.96 -8.90
N ASP A 144 18.07 -11.40 -10.05
CA ASP A 144 18.83 -11.79 -11.22
C ASP A 144 18.37 -11.05 -12.48
N GLU A 145 18.90 -11.39 -13.64
CA GLU A 145 18.56 -10.76 -14.93
C GLU A 145 17.09 -10.97 -15.34
N SER A 146 16.41 -11.97 -14.79
CA SER A 146 14.99 -12.23 -15.02
C SER A 146 14.08 -11.46 -14.08
N THR A 147 14.63 -10.75 -13.09
CA THR A 147 13.86 -10.06 -12.08
C THR A 147 13.21 -8.80 -12.65
N ARG A 148 11.88 -8.80 -12.64
CA ARG A 148 11.06 -7.69 -13.15
C ARG A 148 10.52 -6.79 -12.03
N VAL A 149 10.38 -7.33 -10.83
CA VAL A 149 9.79 -6.62 -9.69
C VAL A 149 10.51 -7.01 -8.41
N ILE A 150 10.79 -6.02 -7.57
CA ILE A 150 11.06 -6.19 -6.14
C ILE A 150 9.86 -5.61 -5.40
N ALA A 151 9.07 -6.47 -4.75
CA ALA A 151 7.88 -6.04 -4.03
C ALA A 151 8.16 -6.06 -2.52
N VAL A 152 8.07 -4.88 -1.89
CA VAL A 152 8.49 -4.69 -0.50
C VAL A 152 7.62 -3.68 0.22
N SER A 153 7.26 -3.96 1.48
CA SER A 153 6.64 -2.99 2.37
C SER A 153 7.67 -2.00 2.91
N TYR A 154 7.36 -0.71 2.92
CA TYR A 154 8.24 0.30 3.51
C TYR A 154 8.53 0.04 4.99
N VAL A 155 7.49 -0.35 5.74
CA VAL A 155 7.61 -0.79 7.13
C VAL A 155 6.95 -2.15 7.28
N GLN A 156 7.71 -3.13 7.73
CA GLN A 156 7.21 -4.50 7.91
C GLN A 156 6.22 -4.59 9.06
N TRP A 157 5.07 -5.18 8.83
CA TRP A 157 3.93 -5.22 9.75
C TRP A 157 4.21 -6.01 11.04
N THR A 158 5.05 -7.04 10.97
CA THR A 158 5.37 -7.91 12.13
C THR A 158 6.48 -7.36 13.02
N THR A 159 7.47 -6.72 12.42
CA THR A 159 8.72 -6.36 13.10
C THR A 159 8.91 -4.86 13.25
N GLY A 160 8.15 -4.04 12.49
CA GLY A 160 8.37 -2.60 12.40
C GLY A 160 9.68 -2.23 11.67
N LEU A 161 10.36 -3.18 11.03
CA LEU A 161 11.57 -2.92 10.26
C LEU A 161 11.25 -1.98 9.09
N ARG A 162 11.93 -0.85 9.04
CA ARG A 162 11.87 0.09 7.92
C ARG A 162 12.89 -0.31 6.86
N MET A 163 12.40 -0.60 5.65
CA MET A 163 13.23 -0.95 4.51
C MET A 163 13.90 0.28 3.90
N ASP A 164 15.12 0.11 3.41
CA ASP A 164 15.85 1.16 2.69
C ASP A 164 15.37 1.25 1.23
N LEU A 165 14.23 1.96 1.05
CA LEU A 165 13.64 2.16 -0.28
C LEU A 165 14.52 3.00 -1.20
N GLU A 166 15.39 3.85 -0.66
CA GLU A 166 16.30 4.65 -1.47
C GLU A 166 17.33 3.75 -2.18
N SER A 167 17.96 2.85 -1.45
CA SER A 167 18.90 1.88 -2.02
C SER A 167 18.20 0.91 -2.97
N ILE A 168 17.00 0.41 -2.62
CA ILE A 168 16.22 -0.47 -3.50
C ILE A 168 15.85 0.27 -4.80
N GLY A 169 15.35 1.50 -4.71
CA GLY A 169 14.98 2.28 -5.88
C GLY A 169 16.18 2.58 -6.79
N ARG A 170 17.36 2.86 -6.22
CA ARG A 170 18.59 3.05 -6.98
C ARG A 170 19.00 1.78 -7.72
N PHE A 171 19.02 0.65 -7.01
CA PHE A 171 19.32 -0.65 -7.59
C PHE A 171 18.39 -1.01 -8.75
N CYS A 172 17.08 -0.81 -8.61
CA CYS A 172 16.12 -1.05 -9.67
C CYS A 172 16.36 -0.13 -10.87
N LYS A 173 16.65 1.15 -10.63
CA LYS A 173 16.89 2.14 -11.69
C LYS A 173 18.16 1.87 -12.50
N GLU A 174 19.20 1.31 -11.89
CA GLU A 174 20.46 0.94 -12.54
C GLU A 174 20.31 -0.32 -13.40
N ARG A 175 19.30 -1.14 -13.16
CA ARG A 175 19.06 -2.39 -13.89
C ARG A 175 17.91 -2.32 -14.92
N GLY A 176 17.21 -1.20 -15.04
CA GLY A 176 16.09 -0.99 -15.97
C GLY A 176 14.80 -1.50 -15.42
#